data_a0cb2e0c4097279bfca5f6f48bb763a8
#
_entry.id   a0cb2e0c4097279bfca5f6f48bb763a8
#
_cell.length_a   1.000
_cell.length_b   1.000
_cell.length_c   1.000
_cell.angle_alpha   90.00
_cell.angle_beta   90.00
_cell.angle_gamma   90.00
#
_symmetry.space_group_name_H-M   'P 1'
#
loop_
_entity.id
_entity.type
_entity.pdbx_description
1 polymer ?
#
loop_
_entity_poly.entity_id
_entity_poly.type
_entity_poly.pdbx_seq_one_letter_code
_entity_poly.pdbx_strand_id
1 'polypeptide(L)'
;MANIQEKVGLGSGEPSAETGKGKSKIDKHVKHGYHTAKGKSSHPMEDFVFAEFRQVDGNELGLFAIFDGHVSQKVPDYLKANLFNNILDEPDFWNETEKAIRRAYHFTDDTILEKYADLGKGGSTAVTAILINCEKLVVANLGDSRAVLSRNGKAKQLSIDHEPESERKDIEERGGFVTKFPGDVARVDGQLAVARAFGDKSIKKHLSSEPDVMVETIDDDAEFIILASDGIWHVMNNQEAVDCVKEIKDARAAAAALIEEALKRNSGDDISVIVVRFH
;
A
#
# COMPACT_ATOMS: atom_id res chain seq x y z
N MET A 1 16.27 1.67 -20.03
CA MET A 1 15.62 2.92 -20.48
C MET A 1 14.87 3.49 -19.29
N ALA A 2 15.06 4.76 -19.04
CA ALA A 2 14.65 5.44 -17.82
C ALA A 2 13.13 5.40 -17.58
N ASN A 3 12.74 5.30 -16.29
CA ASN A 3 11.39 5.60 -15.84
C ASN A 3 11.03 7.04 -16.29
N ILE A 4 10.02 7.19 -17.12
CA ILE A 4 9.51 8.50 -17.47
C ILE A 4 8.52 8.88 -16.36
N GLN A 5 9.00 9.68 -15.41
CA GLN A 5 8.14 10.46 -14.54
C GLN A 5 7.71 11.71 -15.32
N GLU A 6 6.50 11.73 -15.83
CA GLU A 6 5.90 12.96 -16.34
C GLU A 6 5.27 13.73 -15.17
N LYS A 7 5.96 14.81 -14.78
CA LYS A 7 5.35 15.85 -13.95
C LYS A 7 4.52 16.75 -14.86
N VAL A 8 3.22 16.66 -14.80
CA VAL A 8 2.32 17.62 -15.44
C VAL A 8 2.18 18.83 -14.50
N GLY A 9 3.02 19.84 -14.72
CA GLY A 9 2.92 21.11 -14.03
C GLY A 9 2.13 22.12 -14.85
N LEU A 10 1.02 22.60 -14.32
CA LEU A 10 0.35 23.81 -14.76
C LEU A 10 -0.02 24.66 -13.53
N GLY A 11 0.70 25.78 -13.37
CA GLY A 11 0.31 26.86 -12.44
C GLY A 11 0.72 26.62 -10.98
N SER A 12 1.14 27.67 -10.31
CA SER A 12 1.55 27.75 -8.90
C SER A 12 0.54 27.15 -7.91
N GLY A 13 0.56 25.83 -7.76
CA GLY A 13 -0.18 25.01 -6.82
C GLY A 13 0.59 23.70 -6.64
N GLU A 14 0.57 23.12 -5.45
CA GLU A 14 1.16 21.82 -5.18
C GLU A 14 0.66 20.78 -6.20
N PRO A 15 1.49 19.81 -6.66
CA PRO A 15 1.04 18.79 -7.58
C PRO A 15 -0.06 17.96 -6.91
N SER A 16 -1.30 18.12 -7.39
CA SER A 16 -2.49 17.46 -6.84
C SER A 16 -2.61 15.99 -7.23
N ALA A 17 -1.77 15.51 -8.13
CA ALA A 17 -1.78 14.13 -8.62
C ALA A 17 -0.39 13.68 -9.09
N GLU A 18 -0.03 12.43 -8.79
CA GLU A 18 1.14 11.73 -9.33
C GLU A 18 0.67 10.54 -10.16
N THR A 19 1.33 10.27 -11.29
CA THR A 19 0.99 9.15 -12.18
C THR A 19 2.23 8.54 -12.80
N GLY A 20 2.19 7.26 -13.08
CA GLY A 20 3.28 6.55 -13.74
C GLY A 20 2.87 5.20 -14.27
N LYS A 21 3.77 4.58 -15.03
CA LYS A 21 3.61 3.23 -15.59
C LYS A 21 4.95 2.58 -15.89
N GLY A 22 4.95 1.25 -15.97
CA GLY A 22 6.10 0.45 -16.36
C GLY A 22 5.69 -0.93 -16.86
N LYS A 23 6.67 -1.71 -17.29
CA LYS A 23 6.47 -3.07 -17.79
C LYS A 23 7.65 -3.97 -17.45
N SER A 24 7.35 -5.27 -17.30
CA SER A 24 8.35 -6.31 -17.15
C SER A 24 9.25 -6.41 -18.38
N LYS A 25 10.47 -6.87 -18.18
CA LYS A 25 11.42 -7.17 -19.26
C LYS A 25 11.34 -8.64 -19.70
N ILE A 26 10.96 -9.53 -18.77
CA ILE A 26 10.84 -10.97 -19.06
C ILE A 26 9.48 -11.33 -19.65
N ASP A 27 8.40 -10.62 -19.23
CA ASP A 27 7.08 -10.76 -19.82
C ASP A 27 6.50 -9.39 -20.20
N LYS A 28 6.37 -9.14 -21.52
CA LYS A 28 5.86 -7.84 -22.02
C LYS A 28 4.38 -7.61 -21.71
N HIS A 29 3.63 -8.63 -21.32
CA HIS A 29 2.21 -8.53 -20.96
C HIS A 29 2.07 -8.00 -19.55
N VAL A 30 3.02 -8.30 -18.65
CA VAL A 30 3.02 -7.80 -17.28
C VAL A 30 3.38 -6.32 -17.26
N LYS A 31 2.42 -5.50 -16.85
CA LYS A 31 2.52 -4.02 -16.82
C LYS A 31 1.90 -3.47 -15.56
N HIS A 32 2.47 -2.40 -15.07
CA HIS A 32 1.84 -1.63 -13.99
C HIS A 32 1.52 -0.20 -14.42
N GLY A 33 0.56 0.37 -13.72
CA GLY A 33 0.28 1.80 -13.75
C GLY A 33 -0.26 2.24 -12.41
N TYR A 34 0.00 3.48 -12.05
CA TYR A 34 -0.51 4.06 -10.82
C TYR A 34 -1.04 5.48 -11.06
N HIS A 35 -1.92 5.89 -10.17
CA HIS A 35 -2.44 7.24 -10.10
C HIS A 35 -2.72 7.61 -8.64
N THR A 36 -2.57 8.89 -8.29
CA THR A 36 -2.87 9.43 -6.98
C THR A 36 -3.75 10.65 -7.09
N ALA A 37 -4.57 10.92 -6.09
CA ALA A 37 -5.35 12.14 -5.99
C ALA A 37 -5.39 12.62 -4.54
N LYS A 38 -5.18 13.91 -4.33
CA LYS A 38 -5.31 14.57 -3.03
C LYS A 38 -6.78 14.61 -2.61
N GLY A 39 -7.05 14.24 -1.36
CA GLY A 39 -8.35 14.36 -0.73
C GLY A 39 -8.76 15.79 -0.39
N LYS A 40 -9.89 15.92 0.30
CA LYS A 40 -10.50 17.22 0.66
C LYS A 40 -9.90 17.88 1.91
N SER A 41 -9.05 17.15 2.64
CA SER A 41 -8.39 17.66 3.85
C SER A 41 -7.42 18.81 3.55
N SER A 42 -7.11 19.62 4.55
CA SER A 42 -6.21 20.78 4.44
C SER A 42 -4.73 20.43 4.58
N HIS A 43 -4.40 19.19 5.02
CA HIS A 43 -3.00 18.74 5.07
C HIS A 43 -2.46 18.43 3.66
N PRO A 44 -1.15 18.41 3.42
CA PRO A 44 -0.54 17.93 2.19
C PRO A 44 -0.95 16.48 1.89
N MET A 45 -0.75 16.03 0.64
CA MET A 45 -0.88 14.60 0.29
C MET A 45 0.04 13.76 1.15
N GLU A 46 -0.50 12.80 1.90
CA GLU A 46 0.25 11.94 2.81
C GLU A 46 0.43 10.51 2.28
N ASP A 47 -0.25 10.15 1.18
CA ASP A 47 -0.03 8.90 0.47
C ASP A 47 1.24 8.94 -0.40
N PHE A 48 2.01 7.86 -0.35
CA PHE A 48 3.19 7.65 -1.19
C PHE A 48 3.09 6.34 -1.96
N VAL A 49 3.52 6.37 -3.22
CA VAL A 49 3.50 5.21 -4.12
C VAL A 49 4.92 4.84 -4.52
N PHE A 50 5.19 3.53 -4.54
CA PHE A 50 6.39 2.93 -5.11
C PHE A 50 5.99 1.87 -6.14
N ALA A 51 6.50 1.94 -7.37
CA ALA A 51 6.16 0.98 -8.42
C ALA A 51 7.29 0.89 -9.44
N GLU A 52 8.00 -0.25 -9.49
CA GLU A 52 9.04 -0.50 -10.48
C GLU A 52 9.28 -2.00 -10.73
N PHE A 53 9.95 -2.30 -11.84
CA PHE A 53 10.59 -3.60 -12.07
C PHE A 53 12.10 -3.47 -11.91
N ARG A 54 12.69 -4.38 -11.13
CA ARG A 54 14.12 -4.39 -10.77
C ARG A 54 14.73 -5.77 -11.01
N GLN A 55 15.96 -5.81 -11.54
CA GLN A 55 16.74 -7.04 -11.62
C GLN A 55 17.56 -7.20 -10.34
N VAL A 56 17.41 -8.35 -9.67
CA VAL A 56 18.09 -8.68 -8.43
C VAL A 56 18.53 -10.15 -8.48
N ASP A 57 19.83 -10.43 -8.38
CA ASP A 57 20.41 -11.78 -8.35
C ASP A 57 19.90 -12.71 -9.47
N GLY A 58 19.81 -12.17 -10.70
CA GLY A 58 19.36 -12.92 -11.86
C GLY A 58 17.84 -13.09 -11.99
N ASN A 59 17.05 -12.58 -11.03
CA ASN A 59 15.60 -12.59 -11.06
C ASN A 59 15.04 -11.20 -11.37
N GLU A 60 13.87 -11.13 -11.99
CA GLU A 60 13.12 -9.89 -12.09
C GLU A 60 12.09 -9.80 -10.96
N LEU A 61 12.11 -8.68 -10.26
CA LEU A 61 11.14 -8.34 -9.24
C LEU A 61 10.27 -7.18 -9.68
N GLY A 62 8.94 -7.35 -9.66
CA GLY A 62 8.00 -6.25 -9.62
C GLY A 62 7.82 -5.83 -8.16
N LEU A 63 8.13 -4.59 -7.84
CA LEU A 63 8.06 -4.03 -6.49
C LEU A 63 7.00 -2.93 -6.46
N PHE A 64 5.93 -3.15 -5.72
CA PHE A 64 4.78 -2.26 -5.67
C PHE A 64 4.38 -2.00 -4.22
N ALA A 65 4.19 -0.74 -3.86
CA ALA A 65 3.73 -0.37 -2.51
C ALA A 65 2.91 0.90 -2.50
N ILE A 66 1.96 0.96 -1.57
CA ILE A 66 1.29 2.19 -1.15
C ILE A 66 1.54 2.35 0.34
N PHE A 67 1.93 3.55 0.71
CA PHE A 67 2.16 4.00 2.08
C PHE A 67 1.18 5.14 2.35
N ASP A 68 0.13 4.85 3.09
CA ASP A 68 -0.86 5.83 3.52
C ASP A 68 -0.38 6.41 4.86
N GLY A 69 0.14 7.64 4.78
CA GLY A 69 0.73 8.34 5.90
C GLY A 69 -0.29 9.13 6.71
N HIS A 70 0.02 9.36 7.96
CA HIS A 70 -0.79 10.22 8.82
C HIS A 70 0.08 11.09 9.71
N VAL A 71 -0.40 12.33 9.97
CA VAL A 71 0.26 13.36 10.78
C VAL A 71 1.50 13.96 10.12
N SER A 72 2.18 13.25 9.22
CA SER A 72 3.42 13.69 8.59
C SER A 72 3.74 12.90 7.33
N GLN A 73 4.29 13.56 6.33
CA GLN A 73 4.82 12.92 5.11
C GLN A 73 6.16 12.19 5.32
N LYS A 74 6.83 12.39 6.46
CA LYS A 74 8.21 11.92 6.65
C LYS A 74 8.33 10.42 6.81
N VAL A 75 7.38 9.78 7.51
CA VAL A 75 7.39 8.32 7.68
C VAL A 75 7.09 7.60 6.36
N PRO A 76 6.02 7.92 5.62
CA PRO A 76 5.78 7.27 4.33
C PRO A 76 6.88 7.56 3.29
N ASP A 77 7.48 8.74 3.27
CA ASP A 77 8.64 9.05 2.42
C ASP A 77 9.87 8.18 2.78
N TYR A 78 10.13 8.01 4.07
CA TYR A 78 11.18 7.11 4.55
C TYR A 78 10.93 5.65 4.12
N LEU A 79 9.69 5.17 4.24
CA LEU A 79 9.29 3.82 3.82
C LEU A 79 9.49 3.64 2.31
N LYS A 80 9.04 4.61 1.50
CA LYS A 80 9.23 4.62 0.04
C LYS A 80 10.70 4.49 -0.35
N ALA A 81 11.60 5.12 0.40
CA ALA A 81 13.03 5.10 0.12
C ALA A 81 13.74 3.82 0.60
N ASN A 82 13.25 3.16 1.67
CA ASN A 82 14.05 2.16 2.39
C ASN A 82 13.41 0.77 2.49
N LEU A 83 12.09 0.62 2.54
CA LEU A 83 11.45 -0.65 2.93
C LEU A 83 11.84 -1.81 2.00
N PHE A 84 11.75 -1.62 0.67
CA PHE A 84 12.12 -2.70 -0.25
C PHE A 84 13.60 -3.05 -0.20
N ASN A 85 14.49 -2.08 0.01
CA ASN A 85 15.91 -2.37 0.19
C ASN A 85 16.13 -3.19 1.46
N ASN A 86 15.49 -2.83 2.57
CA ASN A 86 15.57 -3.59 3.81
C ASN A 86 15.04 -5.03 3.66
N ILE A 87 13.96 -5.23 2.87
CA ILE A 87 13.43 -6.58 2.56
C ILE A 87 14.44 -7.38 1.73
N LEU A 88 15.02 -6.78 0.69
CA LEU A 88 15.93 -7.45 -0.24
C LEU A 88 17.32 -7.71 0.38
N ASP A 89 17.71 -6.93 1.38
CA ASP A 89 18.96 -7.10 2.14
C ASP A 89 18.86 -8.24 3.18
N GLU A 90 17.65 -8.79 3.43
CA GLU A 90 17.49 -9.95 4.31
C GLU A 90 18.16 -11.20 3.71
N PRO A 91 19.10 -11.86 4.43
CA PRO A 91 19.88 -12.97 3.88
C PRO A 91 19.05 -14.14 3.35
N ASP A 92 17.89 -14.36 3.97
CA ASP A 92 17.00 -15.48 3.64
C ASP A 92 15.88 -15.10 2.68
N PHE A 93 15.90 -13.89 2.06
CA PHE A 93 14.81 -13.41 1.21
C PHE A 93 14.39 -14.44 0.15
N TRP A 94 15.33 -15.08 -0.50
CA TRP A 94 15.06 -16.06 -1.56
C TRP A 94 14.54 -17.42 -1.05
N ASN A 95 14.90 -17.81 0.17
CA ASN A 95 14.57 -19.11 0.75
C ASN A 95 13.34 -19.06 1.67
N GLU A 96 13.22 -17.97 2.45
CA GLU A 96 12.17 -17.78 3.46
C GLU A 96 11.55 -16.37 3.32
N THR A 97 11.05 -16.06 2.11
CA THR A 97 10.56 -14.72 1.72
C THR A 97 9.61 -14.11 2.75
N GLU A 98 8.64 -14.88 3.27
CA GLU A 98 7.66 -14.38 4.24
C GLU A 98 8.32 -13.97 5.56
N LYS A 99 9.26 -14.77 6.06
CA LYS A 99 10.00 -14.45 7.30
C LYS A 99 10.92 -13.26 7.10
N ALA A 100 11.58 -13.17 5.94
CA ALA A 100 12.42 -12.04 5.57
C ALA A 100 11.61 -10.73 5.56
N ILE A 101 10.42 -10.73 4.96
CA ILE A 101 9.53 -9.57 4.96
C ILE A 101 9.16 -9.17 6.38
N ARG A 102 8.76 -10.10 7.25
CA ARG A 102 8.39 -9.81 8.65
C ARG A 102 9.57 -9.18 9.40
N ARG A 103 10.77 -9.75 9.30
CA ARG A 103 11.97 -9.18 9.94
C ARG A 103 12.29 -7.77 9.42
N ALA A 104 12.21 -7.57 8.09
CA ALA A 104 12.47 -6.26 7.50
C ALA A 104 11.45 -5.20 7.93
N TYR A 105 10.18 -5.57 8.11
CA TYR A 105 9.15 -4.67 8.63
C TYR A 105 9.49 -4.24 10.07
N HIS A 106 9.82 -5.20 10.95
CA HIS A 106 10.23 -4.88 12.32
C HIS A 106 11.50 -4.02 12.37
N PHE A 107 12.53 -4.41 11.62
CA PHE A 107 13.76 -3.62 11.53
C PHE A 107 13.51 -2.20 11.04
N THR A 108 12.64 -2.05 10.05
CA THR A 108 12.30 -0.73 9.50
C THR A 108 11.55 0.12 10.51
N ASP A 109 10.59 -0.47 11.24
CA ASP A 109 9.85 0.24 12.30
C ASP A 109 10.76 0.65 13.45
N ASP A 110 11.63 -0.24 13.92
CA ASP A 110 12.63 0.08 14.96
C ASP A 110 13.50 1.26 14.53
N THR A 111 13.97 1.25 13.27
CA THR A 111 14.77 2.36 12.72
C THR A 111 13.98 3.67 12.66
N ILE A 112 12.70 3.64 12.28
CA ILE A 112 11.83 4.83 12.28
C ILE A 112 11.67 5.37 13.71
N LEU A 113 11.45 4.49 14.69
CA LEU A 113 11.30 4.87 16.09
C LEU A 113 12.58 5.44 16.70
N GLU A 114 13.75 4.92 16.32
CA GLU A 114 15.05 5.47 16.70
C GLU A 114 15.27 6.87 16.09
N LYS A 115 14.91 7.04 14.81
CA LYS A 115 15.02 8.32 14.09
C LYS A 115 13.86 9.30 14.38
N TYR A 116 13.10 9.09 15.42
CA TYR A 116 11.93 9.90 15.75
C TYR A 116 12.22 11.41 15.84
N ALA A 117 13.41 11.80 16.30
CA ALA A 117 13.83 13.20 16.36
C ALA A 117 13.85 13.87 14.99
N ASP A 118 14.22 13.12 13.94
CA ASP A 118 14.34 13.59 12.57
C ASP A 118 13.03 13.41 11.78
N LEU A 119 12.39 12.24 11.92
CA LEU A 119 11.16 11.90 11.22
C LEU A 119 9.92 12.53 11.85
N GLY A 120 9.97 12.85 13.16
CA GLY A 120 8.89 13.51 13.87
C GLY A 120 7.75 12.58 14.27
N LYS A 121 6.60 13.19 14.54
CA LYS A 121 5.36 12.47 14.88
C LYS A 121 4.71 11.93 13.64
N GLY A 122 3.94 10.88 13.81
CA GLY A 122 3.13 10.25 12.78
C GLY A 122 3.59 8.85 12.47
N GLY A 123 2.90 8.27 11.51
CA GLY A 123 3.13 6.90 11.07
C GLY A 123 2.64 6.69 9.64
N SER A 124 2.59 5.44 9.25
CA SER A 124 2.10 5.05 7.94
C SER A 124 1.63 3.61 7.93
N THR A 125 0.58 3.33 7.18
CA THR A 125 0.28 1.98 6.72
C THR A 125 1.29 1.54 5.65
N ALA A 126 1.28 0.27 5.28
CA ALA A 126 1.99 -0.22 4.11
C ALA A 126 1.31 -1.45 3.53
N VAL A 127 0.84 -1.36 2.30
CA VAL A 127 0.53 -2.52 1.49
C VAL A 127 1.62 -2.68 0.43
N THR A 128 2.31 -3.82 0.45
CA THR A 128 3.39 -4.14 -0.49
C THR A 128 3.07 -5.39 -1.28
N ALA A 129 3.49 -5.42 -2.54
CA ALA A 129 3.42 -6.59 -3.39
C ALA A 129 4.75 -6.80 -4.11
N ILE A 130 5.33 -7.99 -3.98
CA ILE A 130 6.55 -8.41 -4.65
C ILE A 130 6.19 -9.50 -5.65
N LEU A 131 6.30 -9.20 -6.93
CA LEU A 131 6.09 -10.15 -8.02
C LEU A 131 7.43 -10.70 -8.48
N ILE A 132 7.67 -11.98 -8.23
CA ILE A 132 8.93 -12.66 -8.54
C ILE A 132 8.77 -13.39 -9.88
N ASN A 133 9.59 -13.01 -10.87
CA ASN A 133 9.65 -13.60 -12.22
C ASN A 133 8.27 -13.71 -12.91
N CYS A 134 7.36 -12.81 -12.62
CA CYS A 134 5.97 -12.80 -13.12
C CYS A 134 5.12 -14.03 -12.74
N GLU A 135 5.58 -14.88 -11.82
CA GLU A 135 4.93 -16.16 -11.47
C GLU A 135 4.47 -16.22 -10.00
N LYS A 136 5.27 -15.69 -9.08
CA LYS A 136 4.99 -15.71 -7.64
C LYS A 136 4.75 -14.32 -7.12
N LEU A 137 3.60 -14.09 -6.52
CA LEU A 137 3.22 -12.82 -5.88
C LEU A 137 3.23 -12.97 -4.37
N VAL A 138 3.98 -12.11 -3.69
CA VAL A 138 4.01 -12.05 -2.21
C VAL A 138 3.46 -10.69 -1.80
N VAL A 139 2.35 -10.70 -1.08
CA VAL A 139 1.67 -9.50 -0.58
C VAL A 139 1.86 -9.41 0.93
N ALA A 140 2.30 -8.27 1.41
CA ALA A 140 2.38 -7.98 2.84
C ALA A 140 1.58 -6.71 3.16
N ASN A 141 0.82 -6.74 4.25
CA ASN A 141 -0.01 -5.61 4.67
C ASN A 141 0.18 -5.26 6.14
N LEU A 142 0.21 -3.99 6.42
CA LEU A 142 0.23 -3.37 7.74
C LEU A 142 -0.67 -2.13 7.71
N GLY A 143 -1.85 -2.22 8.29
CA GLY A 143 -2.88 -1.16 8.27
C GLY A 143 -4.12 -1.55 7.46
N ASP A 144 -4.85 -0.56 6.95
CA ASP A 144 -6.13 -0.69 6.26
C ASP A 144 -6.11 -0.35 4.76
N SER A 145 -4.93 -0.08 4.21
CA SER A 145 -4.69 -0.20 2.77
C SER A 145 -4.88 -1.66 2.36
N ARG A 146 -5.24 -1.93 1.10
CA ARG A 146 -5.64 -3.29 0.70
C ARG A 146 -5.13 -3.67 -0.68
N ALA A 147 -4.89 -4.96 -0.86
CA ALA A 147 -4.58 -5.61 -2.13
C ALA A 147 -5.69 -6.58 -2.54
N VAL A 148 -6.18 -6.45 -3.79
CA VAL A 148 -7.24 -7.28 -4.36
C VAL A 148 -6.83 -7.81 -5.72
N LEU A 149 -6.79 -9.14 -5.87
CA LEU A 149 -6.53 -9.84 -7.12
C LEU A 149 -7.85 -10.07 -7.87
N SER A 150 -7.86 -9.82 -9.18
CA SER A 150 -8.88 -10.34 -10.08
C SER A 150 -8.45 -11.69 -10.63
N ARG A 151 -9.29 -12.70 -10.41
CA ARG A 151 -9.09 -14.05 -10.94
C ARG A 151 -10.38 -14.51 -11.61
N ASN A 152 -10.36 -14.68 -12.94
CA ASN A 152 -11.55 -14.99 -13.75
C ASN A 152 -12.71 -14.01 -13.47
N GLY A 153 -12.42 -12.71 -13.41
CA GLY A 153 -13.39 -11.64 -13.13
C GLY A 153 -13.91 -11.59 -11.68
N LYS A 154 -13.39 -12.43 -10.78
CA LYS A 154 -13.78 -12.45 -9.36
C LYS A 154 -12.70 -11.82 -8.49
N ALA A 155 -13.13 -10.98 -7.57
CA ALA A 155 -12.26 -10.35 -6.60
C ALA A 155 -11.83 -11.33 -5.50
N LYS A 156 -10.52 -11.44 -5.28
CA LYS A 156 -9.90 -12.16 -4.16
C LYS A 156 -9.04 -11.20 -3.37
N GLN A 157 -9.39 -10.91 -2.12
CA GLN A 157 -8.56 -10.09 -1.25
C GLN A 157 -7.30 -10.85 -0.85
N LEU A 158 -6.13 -10.24 -1.04
CA LEU A 158 -4.81 -10.79 -0.72
C LEU A 158 -4.15 -10.09 0.46
N SER A 159 -4.91 -9.39 1.26
CA SER A 159 -4.45 -8.71 2.47
C SER A 159 -5.52 -8.76 3.55
N ILE A 160 -5.12 -8.55 4.80
CA ILE A 160 -6.04 -8.38 5.93
C ILE A 160 -5.98 -6.92 6.35
N ASP A 161 -7.13 -6.27 6.47
CA ASP A 161 -7.23 -4.91 6.99
C ASP A 161 -7.13 -4.94 8.52
N HIS A 162 -6.23 -4.13 9.07
CA HIS A 162 -5.99 -4.08 10.51
C HIS A 162 -6.79 -2.93 11.15
N GLU A 163 -8.06 -3.19 11.39
CA GLU A 163 -8.95 -2.23 12.04
C GLU A 163 -8.91 -2.36 13.58
N PRO A 164 -9.00 -1.25 14.34
CA PRO A 164 -8.97 -1.31 15.80
C PRO A 164 -10.04 -2.22 16.41
N GLU A 165 -11.24 -2.28 15.83
CA GLU A 165 -12.32 -3.12 16.34
C GLU A 165 -12.01 -4.62 16.19
N SER A 166 -11.43 -5.02 15.06
CA SER A 166 -11.07 -6.43 14.81
C SER A 166 -9.89 -6.89 15.67
N GLU A 167 -8.99 -6.01 16.05
CA GLU A 167 -7.82 -6.29 16.90
C GLU A 167 -7.95 -5.77 18.34
N ARG A 168 -9.17 -5.43 18.77
CA ARG A 168 -9.47 -4.90 20.10
C ARG A 168 -8.81 -5.70 21.23
N LYS A 169 -8.94 -7.02 21.19
CA LYS A 169 -8.38 -7.90 22.20
C LYS A 169 -6.86 -7.75 22.33
N ASP A 170 -6.15 -7.77 21.22
CA ASP A 170 -4.68 -7.66 21.21
C ASP A 170 -4.22 -6.27 21.66
N ILE A 171 -4.96 -5.22 21.31
CA ILE A 171 -4.70 -3.84 21.76
C ILE A 171 -4.88 -3.75 23.26
N GLU A 172 -5.98 -4.30 23.82
CA GLU A 172 -6.28 -4.28 25.25
C GLU A 172 -5.29 -5.14 26.05
N GLU A 173 -4.85 -6.29 25.52
CA GLU A 173 -3.78 -7.11 26.12
C GLU A 173 -2.43 -6.38 26.21
N ARG A 174 -2.15 -5.46 25.29
CA ARG A 174 -0.98 -4.57 25.34
C ARG A 174 -1.18 -3.35 26.25
N GLY A 175 -2.33 -3.22 26.90
CA GLY A 175 -2.66 -2.13 27.83
C GLY A 175 -3.24 -0.89 27.16
N GLY A 176 -3.60 -0.95 25.89
CA GLY A 176 -4.34 0.09 25.17
C GLY A 176 -5.85 -0.06 25.34
N PHE A 177 -6.59 0.76 24.62
CA PHE A 177 -8.04 0.66 24.53
C PHE A 177 -8.55 1.05 23.16
N VAL A 178 -9.75 0.59 22.80
CA VAL A 178 -10.40 0.96 21.55
C VAL A 178 -11.69 1.71 21.85
N THR A 179 -11.81 2.91 21.30
CA THR A 179 -13.01 3.75 21.42
C THR A 179 -13.62 4.01 20.06
N LYS A 180 -14.94 4.14 20.03
CA LYS A 180 -15.69 4.58 18.86
C LYS A 180 -16.72 5.62 19.29
N PHE A 181 -16.58 6.84 18.81
CA PHE A 181 -17.56 7.89 19.04
C PHE A 181 -18.70 7.80 18.00
N PRO A 182 -19.92 8.28 18.34
CA PRO A 182 -21.02 8.31 17.36
C PRO A 182 -20.63 9.10 16.09
N GLY A 183 -20.74 8.45 14.93
CA GLY A 183 -20.40 9.05 13.63
C GLY A 183 -18.91 9.03 13.27
N ASP A 184 -18.06 8.44 14.11
CA ASP A 184 -16.62 8.26 13.83
C ASP A 184 -16.26 6.76 13.68
N VAL A 185 -15.04 6.48 13.23
CA VAL A 185 -14.45 5.14 13.18
C VAL A 185 -13.85 4.76 14.55
N ALA A 186 -13.63 3.45 14.75
CA ALA A 186 -12.94 2.98 15.95
C ALA A 186 -11.47 3.44 15.96
N ARG A 187 -10.95 3.79 17.13
CA ARG A 187 -9.57 4.31 17.30
C ARG A 187 -8.85 3.65 18.47
N VAL A 188 -7.58 3.34 18.24
CA VAL A 188 -6.65 2.94 19.31
C VAL A 188 -6.34 4.16 20.16
N ASP A 189 -6.51 4.04 21.48
CA ASP A 189 -6.29 5.10 22.49
C ASP A 189 -7.02 6.42 22.16
N GLY A 190 -8.12 6.34 21.43
CA GLY A 190 -8.87 7.50 20.96
C GLY A 190 -8.15 8.33 19.89
N GLN A 191 -7.05 7.83 19.30
CA GLN A 191 -6.18 8.59 18.40
C GLN A 191 -6.16 8.00 16.99
N LEU A 192 -5.70 6.75 16.81
CA LEU A 192 -5.38 6.17 15.52
C LEU A 192 -6.47 5.23 15.02
N ALA A 193 -6.91 5.40 13.78
CA ALA A 193 -7.98 4.60 13.15
C ALA A 193 -7.51 3.22 12.64
N VAL A 194 -6.22 2.89 12.72
CA VAL A 194 -5.66 1.59 12.36
C VAL A 194 -5.05 0.90 13.56
N ALA A 195 -5.07 -0.44 13.58
CA ALA A 195 -4.51 -1.26 14.65
C ALA A 195 -3.03 -1.58 14.48
N ARG A 196 -2.50 -1.44 13.25
CA ARG A 196 -1.10 -1.69 12.92
C ARG A 196 -0.58 -0.59 12.00
N ALA A 197 0.61 -0.08 12.29
CA ALA A 197 1.27 0.96 11.51
C ALA A 197 2.77 1.01 11.80
N PHE A 198 3.54 1.56 10.88
CA PHE A 198 4.90 2.03 11.14
C PHE A 198 4.86 3.37 11.89
N GLY A 199 5.86 3.62 12.74
CA GLY A 199 5.98 4.89 13.46
C GLY A 199 5.07 4.97 14.68
N ASP A 200 4.36 6.09 14.85
CA ASP A 200 3.42 6.34 15.96
C ASP A 200 4.01 6.11 17.36
N LYS A 201 5.21 6.62 17.60
CA LYS A 201 5.99 6.36 18.81
C LYS A 201 5.21 6.54 20.12
N SER A 202 4.31 7.52 20.16
CA SER A 202 3.56 7.84 21.39
C SER A 202 2.61 6.74 21.87
N ILE A 203 2.10 5.94 20.92
CA ILE A 203 1.17 4.83 21.16
C ILE A 203 1.69 3.47 20.68
N LYS A 204 2.96 3.42 20.23
CA LYS A 204 3.57 2.20 19.65
C LYS A 204 3.45 0.97 20.54
N LYS A 205 3.51 1.10 21.85
CA LYS A 205 3.36 -0.03 22.78
C LYS A 205 2.01 -0.77 22.65
N HIS A 206 1.00 -0.11 22.07
CA HIS A 206 -0.34 -0.67 21.86
C HIS A 206 -0.59 -1.09 20.39
N LEU A 207 0.31 -0.68 19.46
CA LEU A 207 0.26 -1.04 18.05
C LEU A 207 1.18 -2.20 17.74
N SER A 208 0.93 -2.87 16.61
CA SER A 208 1.83 -3.87 16.04
C SER A 208 2.50 -3.33 14.76
N SER A 209 3.74 -3.74 14.53
CA SER A 209 4.45 -3.61 13.24
C SER A 209 4.62 -4.95 12.53
N GLU A 210 3.93 -5.99 13.01
CA GLU A 210 3.88 -7.31 12.37
C GLU A 210 2.94 -7.30 11.17
N PRO A 211 3.43 -7.50 9.93
CA PRO A 211 2.58 -7.58 8.75
C PRO A 211 1.90 -8.94 8.63
N ASP A 212 0.72 -8.98 8.05
CA ASP A 212 0.19 -10.21 7.47
C ASP A 212 0.79 -10.41 6.08
N VAL A 213 1.25 -11.63 5.79
CA VAL A 213 1.90 -11.97 4.52
C VAL A 213 1.15 -13.10 3.84
N MET A 214 0.79 -12.91 2.58
CA MET A 214 0.13 -13.90 1.73
C MET A 214 0.94 -14.17 0.47
N VAL A 215 0.97 -15.42 0.04
CA VAL A 215 1.63 -15.86 -1.20
C VAL A 215 0.59 -16.38 -2.17
N GLU A 216 0.69 -15.93 -3.42
CA GLU A 216 -0.21 -16.31 -4.51
C GLU A 216 0.61 -16.69 -5.74
N THR A 217 0.13 -17.69 -6.50
CA THR A 217 0.70 -18.03 -7.81
C THR A 217 -0.02 -17.26 -8.89
N ILE A 218 0.72 -16.64 -9.78
CA ILE A 218 0.20 -15.98 -10.98
C ILE A 218 0.21 -16.99 -12.11
N ASP A 219 -0.98 -17.39 -12.52
CA ASP A 219 -1.29 -18.31 -13.60
C ASP A 219 -2.22 -17.63 -14.61
N ASP A 220 -2.67 -18.36 -15.63
CA ASP A 220 -3.53 -17.84 -16.70
C ASP A 220 -4.89 -17.31 -16.20
N ASP A 221 -5.33 -17.71 -15.00
CA ASP A 221 -6.58 -17.23 -14.42
C ASP A 221 -6.40 -15.89 -13.66
N ALA A 222 -5.18 -15.50 -13.32
CA ALA A 222 -4.87 -14.26 -12.64
C ALA A 222 -4.78 -13.11 -13.66
N GLU A 223 -5.70 -12.16 -13.60
CA GLU A 223 -5.82 -11.10 -14.60
C GLU A 223 -5.05 -9.83 -14.20
N PHE A 224 -5.24 -9.35 -12.99
CA PHE A 224 -4.58 -8.17 -12.44
C PHE A 224 -4.72 -8.09 -10.93
N ILE A 225 -3.85 -7.32 -10.29
CA ILE A 225 -3.97 -6.94 -8.88
C ILE A 225 -4.15 -5.42 -8.75
N ILE A 226 -4.99 -5.01 -7.80
CA ILE A 226 -5.19 -3.62 -7.37
C ILE A 226 -4.62 -3.48 -5.96
N LEU A 227 -3.68 -2.55 -5.76
CA LEU A 227 -3.30 -2.05 -4.45
C LEU A 227 -3.91 -0.66 -4.31
N ALA A 228 -4.57 -0.37 -3.19
CA ALA A 228 -5.11 0.97 -2.96
C ALA A 228 -5.11 1.33 -1.48
N SER A 229 -5.02 2.64 -1.19
CA SER A 229 -5.28 3.21 0.12
C SER A 229 -6.78 3.18 0.45
N ASP A 230 -7.12 3.43 1.70
CA ASP A 230 -8.48 3.33 2.23
C ASP A 230 -9.48 4.29 1.55
N GLY A 231 -9.00 5.37 0.93
CA GLY A 231 -9.82 6.28 0.11
C GLY A 231 -10.60 5.59 -1.02
N ILE A 232 -10.18 4.40 -1.47
CA ILE A 232 -10.96 3.53 -2.36
C ILE A 232 -11.92 2.65 -1.54
N TRP A 233 -11.42 1.98 -0.51
CA TRP A 233 -12.13 0.89 0.17
C TRP A 233 -13.27 1.36 1.07
N HIS A 234 -13.27 2.62 1.48
CA HIS A 234 -14.38 3.26 2.18
C HIS A 234 -15.63 3.48 1.30
N VAL A 235 -15.47 3.54 -0.03
CA VAL A 235 -16.56 3.86 -0.97
C VAL A 235 -16.84 2.78 -2.00
N MET A 236 -15.96 1.77 -2.13
CA MET A 236 -16.11 0.64 -3.04
C MET A 236 -15.76 -0.68 -2.35
N ASN A 237 -16.54 -1.73 -2.61
CA ASN A 237 -16.14 -3.08 -2.23
C ASN A 237 -15.18 -3.70 -3.27
N ASN A 238 -14.58 -4.84 -2.92
CA ASN A 238 -13.56 -5.49 -3.75
C ASN A 238 -14.07 -5.82 -5.17
N GLN A 239 -15.29 -6.35 -5.30
CA GLN A 239 -15.84 -6.72 -6.59
C GLN A 239 -16.19 -5.51 -7.45
N GLU A 240 -16.71 -4.45 -6.85
CA GLU A 240 -16.97 -3.19 -7.55
C GLU A 240 -15.67 -2.58 -8.13
N ALA A 241 -14.57 -2.64 -7.37
CA ALA A 241 -13.27 -2.17 -7.84
C ALA A 241 -12.77 -3.02 -9.03
N VAL A 242 -12.89 -4.34 -8.97
CA VAL A 242 -12.55 -5.24 -10.08
C VAL A 242 -13.43 -4.96 -11.29
N ASP A 243 -14.74 -4.86 -11.12
CA ASP A 243 -15.68 -4.61 -12.22
C ASP A 243 -15.47 -3.25 -12.89
N CYS A 244 -15.04 -2.25 -12.11
CA CYS A 244 -14.71 -0.92 -12.63
C CYS A 244 -13.58 -0.94 -13.67
N VAL A 245 -12.60 -1.84 -13.54
CA VAL A 245 -11.36 -1.79 -14.35
C VAL A 245 -11.09 -3.02 -15.22
N LYS A 246 -11.86 -4.09 -15.09
CA LYS A 246 -11.59 -5.35 -15.81
C LYS A 246 -11.45 -5.19 -17.34
N GLU A 247 -12.21 -4.27 -17.94
CA GLU A 247 -12.20 -4.01 -19.40
C GLU A 247 -11.12 -2.98 -19.81
N ILE A 248 -10.49 -2.28 -18.86
CA ILE A 248 -9.50 -1.24 -19.16
C ILE A 248 -8.12 -1.87 -19.29
N LYS A 249 -7.58 -1.95 -20.51
CA LYS A 249 -6.31 -2.64 -20.80
C LYS A 249 -5.05 -1.89 -20.32
N ASP A 250 -5.08 -0.57 -20.34
CA ASP A 250 -3.96 0.26 -19.85
C ASP A 250 -4.03 0.35 -18.31
N ALA A 251 -2.99 -0.12 -17.63
CA ALA A 251 -2.95 -0.19 -16.16
C ALA A 251 -3.02 1.19 -15.50
N ARG A 252 -2.44 2.22 -16.15
CA ARG A 252 -2.51 3.60 -15.65
C ARG A 252 -3.92 4.18 -15.78
N ALA A 253 -4.56 3.93 -16.92
CA ALA A 253 -5.95 4.34 -17.13
C ALA A 253 -6.90 3.63 -16.15
N ALA A 254 -6.64 2.34 -15.84
CA ALA A 254 -7.39 1.60 -14.83
C ALA A 254 -7.25 2.23 -13.43
N ALA A 255 -6.02 2.57 -13.02
CA ALA A 255 -5.79 3.25 -11.76
C ALA A 255 -6.51 4.61 -11.68
N ALA A 256 -6.46 5.41 -12.76
CA ALA A 256 -7.18 6.68 -12.83
C ALA A 256 -8.72 6.50 -12.76
N ALA A 257 -9.26 5.49 -13.45
CA ALA A 257 -10.70 5.20 -13.44
C ALA A 257 -11.22 4.84 -12.03
N LEU A 258 -10.44 4.09 -11.24
CA LEU A 258 -10.79 3.79 -9.84
C LEU A 258 -10.85 5.06 -8.98
N ILE A 259 -9.90 5.96 -9.15
CA ILE A 259 -9.90 7.24 -8.43
C ILE A 259 -11.09 8.11 -8.86
N GLU A 260 -11.36 8.22 -10.15
CA GLU A 260 -12.52 8.97 -10.64
C GLU A 260 -13.84 8.42 -10.07
N GLU A 261 -13.97 7.10 -10.01
CA GLU A 261 -15.16 6.46 -9.44
C GLU A 261 -15.27 6.71 -7.92
N ALA A 262 -14.16 6.63 -7.18
CA ALA A 262 -14.13 6.94 -5.75
C ALA A 262 -14.53 8.40 -5.47
N LEU A 263 -14.03 9.34 -6.27
CA LEU A 263 -14.39 10.75 -6.16
C LEU A 263 -15.88 10.99 -6.48
N LYS A 264 -16.44 10.29 -7.48
CA LYS A 264 -17.90 10.33 -7.78
C LYS A 264 -18.73 9.81 -6.61
N ARG A 265 -18.21 8.83 -5.86
CA ARG A 265 -18.83 8.28 -4.65
C ARG A 265 -18.55 9.11 -3.39
N ASN A 266 -18.00 10.31 -3.57
CA ASN A 266 -17.69 11.28 -2.50
C ASN A 266 -16.60 10.84 -1.54
N SER A 267 -15.61 10.05 -1.97
CA SER A 267 -14.39 9.88 -1.18
C SER A 267 -13.78 11.24 -0.86
N GLY A 268 -13.44 11.46 0.39
CA GLY A 268 -12.86 12.71 0.88
C GLY A 268 -11.39 12.59 1.27
N ASP A 269 -10.87 11.38 1.27
CA ASP A 269 -9.50 11.05 1.66
C ASP A 269 -8.49 11.20 0.52
N ASP A 270 -7.21 11.17 0.85
CA ASP A 270 -6.15 10.95 -0.13
C ASP A 270 -6.35 9.57 -0.78
N ILE A 271 -6.12 9.46 -2.07
CA ILE A 271 -6.39 8.23 -2.81
C ILE A 271 -5.18 7.87 -3.63
N SER A 272 -4.66 6.67 -3.42
CA SER A 272 -3.58 6.11 -4.23
C SER A 272 -3.98 4.72 -4.73
N VAL A 273 -3.71 4.47 -6.00
CA VAL A 273 -4.02 3.19 -6.66
C VAL A 273 -2.85 2.75 -7.52
N ILE A 274 -2.46 1.49 -7.39
CA ILE A 274 -1.60 0.78 -8.33
C ILE A 274 -2.41 -0.36 -8.94
N VAL A 275 -2.34 -0.50 -10.26
CA VAL A 275 -2.86 -1.68 -10.98
C VAL A 275 -1.68 -2.38 -11.65
N VAL A 276 -1.54 -3.68 -11.41
CA VAL A 276 -0.58 -4.53 -12.12
C VAL A 276 -1.36 -5.56 -12.92
N ARG A 277 -1.25 -5.51 -14.25
CA ARG A 277 -1.86 -6.48 -15.16
C ARG A 277 -0.86 -7.56 -15.50
N PHE A 278 -1.36 -8.80 -15.54
CA PHE A 278 -0.55 -9.97 -15.84
C PHE A 278 -0.69 -10.41 -17.30
N HIS A 279 -1.84 -10.08 -17.96
CA HIS A 279 -2.14 -10.44 -19.35
C HIS A 279 -2.75 -9.27 -20.13
#